data_863ae30605c70ed7b87e1f62349da383
#
_entry.id   863ae30605c70ed7b87e1f62349da383
#
_cell.length_a   1.000
_cell.length_b   1.000
_cell.length_c   1.000
_cell.angle_alpha   90.00
_cell.angle_beta   90.00
_cell.angle_gamma   90.00
#
_symmetry.space_group_name_H-M   'P 1'
#
loop_
_entity.id
_entity.type
_entity.pdbx_description
1 polymer ?
#
loop_
_entity_poly.entity_id
_entity_poly.type
_entity_poly.pdbx_seq_one_letter_code
_entity_poly.pdbx_strand_id
1 'polypeptide(L)' 'MNREEKWLYNFELARKFYQKFGHLNMRADTEIDGVKIGRWLYSQKNAYKKGCLSKEKILKLEDIGIIWSRRKNKNE' A
#
# COMPACT_ATOMS: atom_id res chain seq x y z
N MET A 1 16.14 -6.59 11.04
CA MET A 1 15.57 -6.30 9.71
C MET A 1 15.75 -4.83 9.38
N ASN A 2 16.31 -4.51 8.24
CA ASN A 2 16.49 -3.11 7.87
C ASN A 2 15.22 -2.54 7.24
N ARG A 3 15.25 -1.27 6.91
CA ARG A 3 14.09 -0.57 6.36
C ARG A 3 13.54 -1.20 5.09
N GLU A 4 14.45 -1.55 4.20
CA GLU A 4 14.09 -2.13 2.91
C GLU A 4 13.41 -3.48 3.10
N GLU A 5 13.98 -4.30 3.95
CA GLU A 5 13.43 -5.63 4.22
C GLU A 5 12.07 -5.52 4.89
N LYS A 6 11.93 -4.58 5.80
CA LYS A 6 10.66 -4.37 6.48
C LYS A 6 9.60 -3.91 5.50
N TRP A 7 9.97 -3.02 4.58
CA TRP A 7 9.04 -2.54 3.57
C TRP A 7 8.58 -3.71 2.69
N LEU A 8 9.51 -4.54 2.26
CA LEU A 8 9.17 -5.70 1.43
C LEU A 8 8.29 -6.69 2.16
N TYR A 9 8.56 -6.90 3.44
CA TYR A 9 7.74 -7.78 4.25
C TYR A 9 6.30 -7.26 4.29
N ASN A 10 6.12 -5.99 4.56
CA ASN A 10 4.81 -5.38 4.60
C ASN A 10 4.14 -5.42 3.23
N PHE A 11 4.91 -5.19 2.19
CA PHE A 11 4.40 -5.26 0.83
C PHE A 11 3.85 -6.65 0.51
N GLU A 12 4.56 -7.69 0.93
CA GLU A 12 4.10 -9.06 0.71
C GLU A 12 2.79 -9.34 1.43
N LEU A 13 2.64 -8.80 2.63
CA LEU A 13 1.38 -8.96 3.36
C LEU A 13 0.24 -8.28 2.62
N ALA A 14 0.49 -7.09 2.10
CA ALA A 14 -0.52 -6.38 1.33
C ALA A 14 -0.85 -7.14 0.03
N ARG A 15 0.15 -7.74 -0.59
CA ARG A 15 -0.05 -8.52 -1.79
C ARG A 15 -0.94 -9.72 -1.51
N LYS A 16 -0.73 -10.38 -0.38
CA LYS A 16 -1.56 -11.51 0.03
C LYS A 16 -3.01 -11.07 0.20
N PHE A 17 -3.20 -9.91 0.80
CA PHE A 17 -4.55 -9.37 0.97
C PHE A 17 -5.20 -9.16 -0.39
N TYR A 18 -4.45 -8.56 -1.31
CA TYR A 18 -4.96 -8.32 -2.65
C TYR A 18 -5.34 -9.62 -3.36
N GLN A 19 -4.49 -10.64 -3.24
CA GLN A 19 -4.75 -11.92 -3.86
C GLN A 19 -5.99 -12.59 -3.30
N LYS A 20 -6.24 -12.37 -2.02
CA LYS A 20 -7.38 -12.99 -1.36
C LYS A 20 -8.69 -12.26 -1.65
N PHE A 21 -8.66 -10.95 -1.63
CA PHE A 21 -9.87 -10.14 -1.75
C PHE A 21 -10.03 -9.40 -3.07
N GLY A 22 -8.99 -9.35 -3.87
CA GLY A 22 -9.05 -8.69 -5.16
C GLY A 22 -8.94 -7.17 -5.12
N HIS A 23 -8.60 -6.61 -3.97
CA HIS A 23 -8.44 -5.16 -3.81
C HIS A 23 -7.58 -4.85 -2.60
N LEU A 24 -7.16 -3.61 -2.50
CA LEU A 24 -6.41 -3.14 -1.34
C LEU A 24 -7.21 -2.12 -0.54
N ASN A 25 -8.52 -2.17 -0.65
CA ASN A 25 -9.40 -1.24 0.03
C ASN A 25 -9.67 -1.73 1.44
N MET A 26 -8.78 -1.44 2.35
CA MET A 26 -8.87 -1.92 3.72
C MET A 26 -8.85 -0.74 4.70
N ARG A 27 -9.37 -0.99 5.88
CA ARG A 27 -9.39 0.03 6.92
C ARG A 27 -8.01 0.18 7.54
N ALA A 28 -7.78 1.36 8.14
CA ALA A 28 -6.49 1.65 8.74
C ALA A 28 -6.13 0.68 9.87
N ASP A 29 -7.13 0.08 10.50
CA ASP A 29 -6.89 -0.85 11.60
C ASP A 29 -6.79 -2.30 11.14
N THR A 30 -6.80 -2.54 9.84
CA THR A 30 -6.66 -3.90 9.32
C THR A 30 -5.29 -4.46 9.67
N GLU A 31 -5.30 -5.64 10.21
CA GLU A 31 -4.08 -6.28 10.69
C GLU A 31 -3.90 -7.64 10.02
N ILE A 32 -2.67 -7.92 9.58
CA ILE A 32 -2.33 -9.19 8.94
C ILE A 32 -1.03 -9.67 9.58
N ASP A 33 -1.05 -10.88 10.12
CA ASP A 33 0.12 -11.48 10.77
C ASP A 33 0.73 -10.54 11.83
N GLY A 34 -0.14 -9.87 12.57
CA GLY A 34 0.31 -8.99 13.65
C GLY A 34 0.80 -7.63 13.17
N VAL A 35 0.68 -7.33 11.89
CA VAL A 35 1.12 -6.06 11.33
C VAL A 35 -0.08 -5.26 10.86
N LYS A 36 -0.12 -4.01 11.23
CA LYS A 36 -1.23 -3.13 10.83
C LYS A 36 -1.02 -2.65 9.41
N ILE A 37 -1.38 -3.49 8.47
CA ILE A 37 -1.15 -3.25 7.05
C ILE A 37 -1.98 -2.09 6.52
N GLY A 38 -3.19 -1.90 7.04
CA GLY A 38 -4.01 -0.78 6.63
C GLY A 38 -3.31 0.54 6.88
N ARG A 39 -2.71 0.67 8.05
CA ARG A 39 -1.94 1.84 8.42
C ARG A 39 -0.72 2.02 7.53
N TRP A 40 -0.05 0.91 7.27
CA TRP A 40 1.14 0.94 6.42
C TRP A 40 0.79 1.44 5.02
N LEU A 41 -0.30 0.93 4.46
CA LEU A 41 -0.74 1.38 3.13
C LEU A 41 -1.09 2.87 3.12
N TYR A 42 -1.73 3.31 4.18
CA TYR A 42 -2.08 4.72 4.30
C TYR A 42 -0.82 5.58 4.31
N SER A 43 0.20 5.10 5.03
CA SER A 43 1.50 5.74 5.07
C SER A 43 2.12 5.83 3.67
N GLN A 44 1.99 4.77 2.88
CA GLN A 44 2.52 4.77 1.52
C GLN A 44 1.81 5.80 0.65
N LYS A 45 0.50 5.90 0.80
CA LYS A 45 -0.25 6.90 0.06
C LYS A 45 0.18 8.32 0.41
N ASN A 46 0.42 8.55 1.69
CA ASN A 46 0.89 9.86 2.14
C ASN A 46 2.28 10.17 1.59
N ALA A 47 3.16 9.18 1.61
CA ALA A 47 4.51 9.35 1.08
C ALA A 47 4.48 9.64 -0.41
N TYR A 48 3.57 8.99 -1.13
CA TYR A 48 3.39 9.25 -2.55
C TYR A 48 2.97 10.70 -2.79
N LYS A 49 2.00 11.17 -2.02
CA LYS A 49 1.51 12.54 -2.15
C LYS A 49 2.61 13.56 -1.91
N LYS A 50 3.49 13.27 -0.97
CA LYS A 50 4.58 14.17 -0.63
C LYS A 50 5.77 14.04 -1.56
N GLY A 51 5.73 13.08 -2.47
CA GLY A 51 6.84 12.83 -3.38
C GLY A 51 8.02 12.15 -2.71
N CYS A 52 7.77 11.45 -1.61
CA CYS A 52 8.82 10.78 -0.84
C CYS A 52 8.93 9.29 -1.14
N LEU A 53 8.09 8.78 -2.01
CA LEU A 53 8.08 7.36 -2.33
C LEU A 53 8.88 7.11 -3.60
N SER A 54 9.77 6.13 -3.56
CA SER A 54 10.60 5.84 -4.73
C SER A 54 9.76 5.28 -5.87
N LYS A 55 10.22 5.47 -7.08
CA LYS A 55 9.53 5.00 -8.26
C LYS A 55 9.33 3.48 -8.23
N GLU A 56 10.34 2.77 -7.78
CA GLU A 56 10.28 1.32 -7.65
C GLU A 56 9.13 0.88 -6.77
N LYS A 57 9.01 1.53 -5.61
CA LYS A 57 7.96 1.20 -4.66
C LYS A 57 6.60 1.56 -5.22
N ILE A 58 6.52 2.70 -5.92
CA ILE A 58 5.28 3.11 -6.57
C ILE A 58 4.82 2.05 -7.56
N LEU A 59 5.74 1.58 -8.40
CA LEU A 59 5.40 0.59 -9.41
C LEU A 59 4.97 -0.73 -8.79
N LYS A 60 5.64 -1.15 -7.73
CA LYS A 60 5.28 -2.38 -7.04
C LYS A 60 3.87 -2.30 -6.47
N LEU A 61 3.55 -1.18 -5.84
CA LEU A 61 2.23 -1.01 -5.26
C LEU A 61 1.14 -0.92 -6.32
N GLU A 62 1.44 -0.26 -7.42
CA GLU A 62 0.49 -0.18 -8.53
C GLU A 62 0.21 -1.54 -9.14
N ASP A 63 1.22 -2.39 -9.13
CA ASP A 63 1.11 -3.74 -9.67
C ASP A 63 0.11 -4.58 -8.88
N ILE A 64 -0.05 -4.29 -7.61
CA ILE A 64 -1.04 -5.00 -6.80
C ILE A 64 -2.32 -4.19 -6.60
N GLY A 65 -2.53 -3.19 -7.43
CA GLY A 65 -3.80 -2.51 -7.49
C GLY A 65 -4.06 -1.39 -6.50
N ILE A 66 -3.00 -0.80 -5.95
CA ILE A 66 -3.19 0.31 -5.01
C ILE A 66 -3.83 1.49 -5.74
N ILE A 67 -4.69 2.18 -5.04
CA ILE A 67 -5.33 3.39 -5.56
C ILE A 67 -4.76 4.58 -4.80
N TRP A 68 -4.07 5.46 -5.54
CA TRP A 68 -3.40 6.59 -4.90
C TRP A 68 -4.39 7.68 -4.49
N SER A 69 -5.46 7.83 -5.27
CA SER A 69 -6.46 8.83 -5.00
C SER A 69 -7.85 8.22 -5.04
N ARG A 70 -8.68 8.58 -4.11
CA ARG A 70 -10.04 8.07 -4.06
C ARG A 70 -10.96 8.77 -5.03
N ARG A 71 -10.57 9.95 -5.43
CA ARG A 71 -11.37 10.68 -6.37
C ARG A 71 -11.06 10.26 -7.75
N LYS A 72 -11.91 10.35 -8.39
CA LYS A 72 -11.56 10.08 -9.67
C LYS A 72 -11.62 11.15 -10.58
N ASN A 73 -11.59 11.49 -10.29
CA ASN A 73 -11.58 12.33 -10.92
C ASN A 73 -11.92 12.78 -11.58
N LYS A 74 -12.36 13.23 -11.51
CA LYS A 74 -12.65 13.68 -12.10
C LYS A 74 -12.54 14.08 -12.76
N ASN A 75 -12.74 14.32 -12.92
CA ASN A 75 -12.71 14.81 -13.60
C ASN A 75 -12.41 14.88 -13.99
N GLU A 76 -12.62 14.81 -13.70
CA GLU A 76 -12.29 14.89 -14.11
C GLU A 76 -12.22 14.75 -14.42
#